data_94cd9a965d65877609d1474da0718dbb
#
_entry.id   94cd9a965d65877609d1474da0718dbb
#
_cell.length_a   1.000
_cell.length_b   1.000
_cell.length_c   1.000
_cell.angle_alpha   90.00
_cell.angle_beta   90.00
_cell.angle_gamma   90.00
#
_symmetry.space_group_name_H-M   'P 1'
#
loop_
_entity.id
_entity.type
_entity.pdbx_description
1 polymer ?
#
loop_
_entity_poly.entity_id
_entity_poly.type
_entity_poly.pdbx_seq_one_letter_code
_entity_poly.pdbx_strand_id
1 'polypeptide(L)' 'MADDVLESTVRQWLRDHQGQAYCARCIAKDLGEPDPEVVQDVMDTLAPRPIFSAGRCACGATGLQYGPPARPAA' A
#
# COMPACT_ATOMS: atom_id res chain seq x y z
N MET A 1 5.76 3.08 -19.50
CA MET A 1 5.05 1.91 -19.06
C MET A 1 3.97 2.30 -18.08
N ALA A 2 2.81 1.69 -18.20
CA ALA A 2 1.68 1.99 -17.33
C ALA A 2 2.01 1.76 -15.86
N ASP A 3 2.90 0.81 -15.58
CA ASP A 3 3.26 0.42 -14.23
C ASP A 3 3.95 1.54 -13.45
N ASP A 4 4.72 2.39 -14.13
CA ASP A 4 5.43 3.49 -13.47
C ASP A 4 4.45 4.54 -12.95
N VAL A 5 3.39 4.81 -13.70
CA VAL A 5 2.36 5.76 -13.30
C VAL A 5 1.58 5.19 -12.11
N LEU A 6 1.21 3.92 -12.18
CA LEU A 6 0.48 3.28 -11.09
C LEU A 6 1.35 3.18 -9.84
N GLU A 7 2.64 2.86 -10.00
CA GLU A 7 3.57 2.82 -8.88
C GLU A 7 3.66 4.17 -8.17
N SER A 8 3.82 5.24 -8.93
CA SER A 8 3.85 6.60 -8.37
C SER A 8 2.55 6.94 -7.67
N THR A 9 1.43 6.55 -8.26
CA THR A 9 0.10 6.82 -7.70
C THR A 9 -0.09 6.08 -6.38
N VAL A 10 0.24 4.79 -6.34
CA VAL A 10 0.11 3.98 -5.13
C VAL A 10 1.04 4.49 -4.03
N ARG A 11 2.29 4.81 -4.39
CA ARG A 11 3.25 5.34 -3.44
C ARG A 11 2.77 6.65 -2.83
N GLN A 12 2.28 7.56 -3.66
CA GLN A 12 1.76 8.85 -3.20
C GLN A 12 0.53 8.65 -2.31
N TRP A 13 -0.34 7.72 -2.71
CA TRP A 13 -1.55 7.41 -1.93
C TRP A 13 -1.18 6.89 -0.54
N LEU A 14 -0.22 5.98 -0.46
CA LEU A 14 0.26 5.45 0.83
C LEU A 14 0.92 6.53 1.67
N ARG A 15 1.66 7.43 1.04
CA ARG A 15 2.28 8.56 1.73
C ARG A 15 1.22 9.49 2.32
N ASP A 16 0.16 9.75 1.57
CA ASP A 16 -0.93 10.61 2.03
C ASP A 16 -1.72 9.96 3.17
N HIS A 17 -1.65 8.63 3.27
CA HIS A 17 -2.33 7.86 4.31
C HIS A 17 -1.33 7.21 5.26
N GLN A 18 -0.16 7.83 5.46
CA GLN A 18 0.86 7.24 6.32
C GLN A 18 0.37 7.03 7.74
N GLY A 19 0.91 6.01 8.40
CA GLY A 19 0.48 5.63 9.74
C GLY A 19 -0.58 4.53 9.76
N GLN A 20 -1.09 4.15 8.60
CA GLN A 20 -2.09 3.09 8.45
C GLN A 20 -1.69 2.19 7.30
N ALA A 21 -1.75 0.88 7.51
CA ALA A 21 -1.51 -0.08 6.43
C ALA A 21 -2.77 -0.34 5.63
N TYR A 22 -2.62 -0.55 4.33
CA TYR A 22 -3.73 -0.83 3.42
C TYR A 22 -3.39 -1.99 2.51
N CYS A 23 -4.37 -2.84 2.22
CA CYS A 23 -4.19 -3.94 1.28
C CYS A 23 -4.49 -3.47 -0.14
N ALA A 24 -4.07 -4.28 -1.12
CA ALA A 24 -4.24 -3.94 -2.53
C ALA A 24 -5.71 -3.70 -2.90
N ARG A 25 -6.60 -4.48 -2.35
CA ARG A 25 -8.05 -4.35 -2.65
C ARG A 25 -8.60 -3.01 -2.19
N CYS A 26 -8.22 -2.58 -0.99
CA CYS A 26 -8.68 -1.29 -0.46
C CYS A 26 -8.11 -0.14 -1.26
N ILE A 27 -6.82 -0.20 -1.62
CA ILE A 27 -6.19 0.83 -2.42
C ILE A 27 -6.82 0.88 -3.81
N ALA A 28 -7.00 -0.28 -4.45
CA ALA A 28 -7.61 -0.34 -5.78
C ALA A 28 -9.01 0.26 -5.79
N LYS A 29 -9.79 -0.04 -4.77
CA LYS A 29 -11.14 0.49 -4.63
C LYS A 29 -11.13 2.02 -4.52
N ASP A 30 -10.23 2.56 -3.72
CA ASP A 30 -10.13 4.00 -3.52
C ASP A 30 -9.64 4.72 -4.79
N LEU A 31 -8.72 4.10 -5.52
CA LEU A 31 -8.17 4.66 -6.75
C LEU A 31 -9.09 4.45 -7.96
N GLY A 32 -10.14 3.64 -7.81
CA GLY A 32 -10.99 3.28 -8.94
C GLY A 32 -10.36 2.30 -9.90
N GLU A 33 -9.37 1.54 -9.43
CA GLU A 33 -8.69 0.53 -10.25
C GLU A 33 -9.53 -0.75 -10.24
N PRO A 34 -9.97 -1.23 -11.41
CA PRO A 34 -10.83 -2.43 -11.46
C PRO A 34 -10.11 -3.73 -11.13
N ASP A 35 -8.77 -3.75 -11.21
CA ASP A 35 -8.00 -4.97 -10.99
C ASP A 35 -7.05 -4.80 -9.79
N PRO A 36 -7.40 -5.35 -8.62
CA PRO A 36 -6.53 -5.25 -7.46
C PRO A 36 -5.20 -5.99 -7.59
N GLU A 37 -5.10 -6.96 -8.51
CA GLU A 37 -3.84 -7.67 -8.72
C GLU A 37 -2.76 -6.75 -9.26
N VAL A 38 -3.13 -5.76 -10.08
CA VAL A 38 -2.19 -4.77 -10.60
C VAL A 38 -1.63 -3.95 -9.45
N VAL A 39 -2.48 -3.56 -8.51
CA VAL A 39 -2.05 -2.84 -7.31
C VAL A 39 -1.17 -3.72 -6.43
N GLN A 40 -1.51 -5.01 -6.30
CA GLN A 40 -0.69 -5.95 -5.52
C GLN A 40 0.71 -6.08 -6.11
N ASP A 41 0.85 -6.15 -7.43
CA ASP A 41 2.15 -6.21 -8.09
C ASP A 41 2.99 -4.98 -7.77
N VAL A 42 2.38 -3.80 -7.78
CA VAL A 42 3.05 -2.56 -7.40
C VAL A 42 3.48 -2.60 -5.95
N MET A 43 2.61 -3.06 -5.06
CA MET A 43 2.93 -3.17 -3.64
C MET A 43 4.08 -4.13 -3.38
N ASP A 44 4.12 -5.25 -4.11
CA ASP A 44 5.22 -6.21 -4.01
C ASP A 44 6.55 -5.60 -4.45
N THR A 45 6.51 -4.66 -5.39
CA THR A 45 7.69 -3.91 -5.82
C THR A 45 8.12 -2.90 -4.76
N LEU A 46 7.18 -2.28 -4.06
CA LEU A 46 7.47 -1.28 -3.04
C LEU A 46 7.84 -1.89 -1.70
N ALA A 47 7.34 -3.08 -1.39
CA ALA A 47 7.49 -3.69 -0.07
C ALA A 47 8.94 -3.83 0.41
N PRO A 48 9.92 -4.19 -0.44
CA PRO A 48 11.31 -4.30 0.00
C PRO A 48 11.99 -2.98 0.33
N ARG A 49 11.41 -1.86 -0.05
CA ARG A 49 12.01 -0.55 0.19
C ARG A 49 11.94 -0.19 1.67
N PRO A 50 13.03 0.39 2.24
CA PRO A 50 13.08 0.67 3.69
C PRO A 50 11.99 1.61 4.19
N ILE A 51 11.45 2.47 3.31
CA ILE A 51 10.44 3.44 3.70
C ILE A 51 9.06 2.80 3.88
N PHE A 52 8.87 1.57 3.41
CA PHE A 52 7.59 0.87 3.54
C PHE A 52 7.69 -0.24 4.58
N SER A 53 6.58 -0.51 5.25
CA SER A 53 6.48 -1.55 6.27
C SER A 53 5.23 -2.37 6.05
N ALA A 54 5.30 -3.66 6.38
CA ALA A 54 4.13 -4.51 6.38
C ALA A 54 3.24 -4.18 7.57
N GLY A 55 1.94 -4.30 7.38
CA GLY A 55 0.97 -4.07 8.44
C GLY A 55 -0.35 -4.70 8.10
N ARG A 56 -1.32 -4.54 8.99
CA ARG A 56 -2.65 -5.09 8.78
C ARG A 56 -3.60 -3.99 8.33
N CYS A 57 -4.28 -4.24 7.22
CA CYS A 57 -5.33 -3.36 6.73
C CYS A 57 -6.56 -3.48 7.66
N ALA A 58 -7.35 -2.42 7.70
CA ALA A 58 -8.58 -2.40 8.50
C ALA A 58 -9.56 -3.52 8.11
N CYS A 59 -9.48 -4.00 6.87
CA CYS A 59 -10.32 -5.12 6.42
C CYS A 59 -9.82 -6.48 6.91
N GLY A 60 -8.67 -6.54 7.60
CA GLY A 60 -8.09 -7.77 8.13
C GLY A 60 -7.02 -8.41 7.27
N ALA A 61 -6.82 -7.95 6.05
CA ALA A 61 -5.80 -8.48 5.16
C ALA A 61 -4.44 -7.86 5.45
N THR A 62 -3.37 -8.56 5.07
CA THR A 62 -2.03 -8.02 5.13
C THR A 62 -1.90 -6.89 4.11
N GLY A 63 -1.35 -5.77 4.53
CA GLY A 63 -1.18 -4.60 3.70
C GLY A 63 0.20 -3.99 3.83
N LEU A 64 0.35 -2.81 3.25
CA LEU A 64 1.58 -2.05 3.25
C LEU A 64 1.30 -0.64 3.74
N GLN A 65 2.23 -0.08 4.50
CA GLN A 65 2.13 1.30 4.94
C GLN A 65 3.38 2.07 4.60
N TYR A 66 3.23 3.37 4.42
CA TYR A 66 4.35 4.30 4.24
C TYR A 66 4.85 4.69 5.63
N GLY A 67 6.15 4.49 5.85
CA GLY A 67 6.76 4.83 7.12
C GLY A 67 7.06 3.61 7.98
N PRO A 68 7.53 3.81 9.22
CA PRO A 68 7.88 2.71 10.10
C PRO A 68 6.65 1.91 10.53
N PRO A 69 6.83 0.62 10.90
CA PRO A 69 5.70 -0.18 11.34
C PRO A 69 5.04 0.43 12.57
N ALA A 70 3.71 0.29 12.64
CA ALA A 70 2.97 0.72 13.80
C ALA A 70 3.41 -0.10 15.02
N ARG A 71 3.74 0.57 16.10
CA ARG A 71 4.13 -0.11 17.33
C ARG A 71 2.89 -0.35 18.18
N PRO A 72 2.75 -1.55 18.75
CA PRO A 72 1.69 -1.75 19.72
C PRO A 72 1.93 -0.83 20.92
N ALA A 73 0.86 -0.31 21.47
CA ALA A 73 0.97 0.48 22.69
C ALA A 73 1.59 -0.39 23.78
N ALA A 74 2.67 0.07 24.32
CA ALA A 74 3.37 -0.65 25.37
C ALA A 74 2.56 -0.61 26.67
#